data_3845bebd32649eaf344ec890f30ee09f
#
_entry.id   3845bebd32649eaf344ec890f30ee09f
#
_cell.length_a   1.000
_cell.length_b   1.000
_cell.length_c   1.000
_cell.angle_alpha   90.00
_cell.angle_beta   90.00
_cell.angle_gamma   90.00
#
_symmetry.space_group_name_H-M   'P 1'
#
loop_
_entity.id
_entity.type
_entity.pdbx_description
1 polymer ?
#
loop_
_entity_poly.entity_id
_entity_poly.type
_entity_poly.pdbx_seq_one_letter_code
_entity_poly.pdbx_strand_id
1 'polypeptide(L)'
;MGDDAALLRAVARGDEDALATLYDRHAGWLTVRMTRRCAMPDVVDHAVQDTFLAVWREAGDYRGGGDVAAFIWGIGIRRLIDAIRRESGVRRRLPWRAAESDTVISAEDQVLVGIEHGRLGQALAGLSPELRGAIEATVLDGLTCAEAAVLLGVAEGTVKSRCHRARAALRAALAEQPAGPDRTAYRREAWGAS
;
A
#
# COMPACT_ATOMS: atom_id res chain seq x y z
N MET A 1 -1.69 -14.75 18.75
CA MET A 1 -0.94 -14.02 17.68
C MET A 1 0.37 -13.59 18.30
N GLY A 2 1.51 -14.14 17.86
CA GLY A 2 2.84 -13.74 18.37
C GLY A 2 3.14 -12.31 17.94
N ASP A 3 3.78 -11.58 18.82
CA ASP A 3 4.20 -10.20 18.58
C ASP A 3 5.25 -10.14 17.44
N ASP A 4 4.85 -9.70 16.25
CA ASP A 4 5.75 -9.56 15.10
C ASP A 4 6.93 -8.62 15.39
N ALA A 5 6.76 -7.66 16.30
CA ALA A 5 7.85 -6.81 16.76
C ALA A 5 8.87 -7.60 17.58
N ALA A 6 8.46 -8.64 18.31
CA ALA A 6 9.39 -9.56 18.99
C ALA A 6 10.16 -10.41 17.98
N LEU A 7 9.48 -10.93 16.95
CA LEU A 7 10.12 -11.66 15.85
C LEU A 7 11.14 -10.78 15.13
N LEU A 8 10.78 -9.54 14.77
CA LEU A 8 11.68 -8.64 14.08
C LEU A 8 12.92 -8.29 14.93
N ARG A 9 12.75 -8.14 16.25
CA ARG A 9 13.88 -7.99 17.18
C ARG A 9 14.76 -9.25 17.25
N ALA A 10 14.18 -10.45 17.11
CA ALA A 10 14.95 -11.69 17.04
C ALA A 10 15.74 -11.77 15.73
N VAL A 11 15.12 -11.42 14.60
CA VAL A 11 15.80 -11.28 13.29
C VAL A 11 17.00 -10.33 13.38
N ALA A 12 16.85 -9.19 14.05
CA ALA A 12 17.95 -8.24 14.26
C ALA A 12 19.15 -8.83 15.05
N ARG A 13 18.94 -9.93 15.78
CA ARG A 13 19.98 -10.69 16.47
C ARG A 13 20.49 -11.91 15.69
N GLY A 14 20.03 -12.10 14.47
CA GLY A 14 20.45 -13.18 13.59
C GLY A 14 19.62 -14.49 13.75
N ASP A 15 18.38 -14.40 14.21
CA ASP A 15 17.47 -15.54 14.36
C ASP A 15 16.78 -15.83 13.02
N GLU A 16 17.20 -16.91 12.35
CA GLU A 16 16.66 -17.33 11.04
C GLU A 16 15.24 -17.90 11.16
N ASP A 17 14.92 -18.58 12.26
CA ASP A 17 13.57 -19.13 12.49
C ASP A 17 12.55 -18.02 12.69
N ALA A 18 12.95 -16.92 13.32
CA ALA A 18 12.11 -15.74 13.43
C ALA A 18 11.86 -15.09 12.05
N LEU A 19 12.87 -15.06 11.16
CA LEU A 19 12.67 -14.59 9.78
C LEU A 19 11.74 -15.51 9.01
N ALA A 20 11.91 -16.82 9.10
CA ALA A 20 11.01 -17.79 8.45
C ALA A 20 9.57 -17.60 8.92
N THR A 21 9.35 -17.39 10.22
CA THR A 21 8.03 -17.12 10.79
C THR A 21 7.42 -15.80 10.23
N LEU A 22 8.21 -14.73 10.10
CA LEU A 22 7.75 -13.48 9.49
C LEU A 22 7.44 -13.67 7.99
N TYR A 23 8.24 -14.46 7.28
CA TYR A 23 8.00 -14.79 5.89
C TYR A 23 6.64 -15.50 5.73
N ASP A 24 6.40 -16.56 6.48
CA ASP A 24 5.15 -17.33 6.42
C ASP A 24 3.91 -16.47 6.70
N ARG A 25 4.02 -15.50 7.60
CA ARG A 25 2.92 -14.59 7.94
C ARG A 25 2.67 -13.50 6.91
N HIS A 26 3.74 -12.99 6.32
CA HIS A 26 3.66 -11.75 5.55
C HIS A 26 3.84 -11.92 4.04
N ALA A 27 4.48 -12.98 3.54
CA ALA A 27 4.76 -13.13 2.11
C ALA A 27 3.48 -13.21 1.27
N GLY A 28 2.45 -13.90 1.75
CA GLY A 28 1.19 -14.06 1.01
C GLY A 28 0.50 -12.72 0.73
N TRP A 29 0.23 -11.93 1.77
CA TRP A 29 -0.41 -10.63 1.57
C TRP A 29 0.49 -9.64 0.83
N LEU A 30 1.82 -9.71 1.04
CA LEU A 30 2.78 -8.87 0.33
C LEU A 30 2.74 -9.15 -1.17
N THR A 31 2.74 -10.42 -1.56
CA THR A 31 2.61 -10.85 -2.96
C THR A 31 1.31 -10.34 -3.57
N VAL A 32 0.16 -10.55 -2.91
CA VAL A 32 -1.13 -10.05 -3.39
C VAL A 32 -1.12 -8.54 -3.58
N ARG A 33 -0.58 -7.80 -2.61
CA ARG A 33 -0.52 -6.34 -2.67
C ARG A 33 0.42 -5.85 -3.78
N MET A 34 1.57 -6.50 -4.00
CA MET A 34 2.49 -6.19 -5.09
C MET A 34 1.92 -6.52 -6.46
N THR A 35 1.22 -7.64 -6.62
CA THR A 35 0.54 -8.02 -7.87
C THR A 35 -0.51 -7.01 -8.29
N ARG A 36 -1.20 -6.36 -7.34
CA ARG A 36 -2.11 -5.23 -7.63
C ARG A 36 -1.38 -3.98 -8.14
N ARG A 37 -0.07 -3.86 -7.93
CA ARG A 37 0.76 -2.73 -8.38
C ARG A 37 1.57 -3.03 -9.64
N CYS A 38 1.83 -4.31 -9.92
CA CYS A 38 2.68 -4.75 -11.02
C CYS A 38 2.13 -6.04 -11.63
N ALA A 39 1.81 -5.97 -12.92
CA ALA A 39 1.26 -7.10 -13.68
C ALA A 39 2.33 -8.11 -14.16
N MET A 40 3.58 -8.00 -13.71
CA MET A 40 4.69 -8.90 -14.08
C MET A 40 5.00 -9.87 -12.91
N PRO A 41 4.54 -11.14 -12.96
CA PRO A 41 4.71 -12.07 -11.85
C PRO A 41 6.17 -12.27 -11.44
N ASP A 42 7.08 -12.48 -12.40
CA ASP A 42 8.49 -12.67 -12.13
C ASP A 42 9.13 -11.49 -11.38
N VAL A 43 8.71 -10.25 -11.71
CA VAL A 43 9.16 -9.03 -11.03
C VAL A 43 8.64 -8.98 -9.61
N VAL A 44 7.39 -9.41 -9.40
CA VAL A 44 6.78 -9.48 -8.06
C VAL A 44 7.49 -10.52 -7.20
N ASP A 45 7.72 -11.72 -7.73
CA ASP A 45 8.37 -12.81 -6.99
C ASP A 45 9.79 -12.41 -6.55
N HIS A 46 10.58 -11.81 -7.45
CA HIS A 46 11.89 -11.29 -7.11
C HIS A 46 11.82 -10.16 -6.06
N ALA A 47 10.83 -9.25 -6.19
CA ALA A 47 10.67 -8.17 -5.24
C ALA A 47 10.28 -8.66 -3.84
N VAL A 48 9.46 -9.71 -3.74
CA VAL A 48 9.10 -10.35 -2.46
C VAL A 48 10.34 -10.96 -1.81
N GLN A 49 11.14 -11.74 -2.55
CA GLN A 49 12.38 -12.33 -2.04
C GLN A 49 13.38 -11.25 -1.59
N ASP A 50 13.64 -10.24 -2.44
CA ASP A 50 14.51 -9.11 -2.12
C ASP A 50 14.03 -8.34 -0.88
N THR A 51 12.71 -8.31 -0.64
CA THR A 51 12.12 -7.68 0.55
C THR A 51 12.55 -8.39 1.83
N PHE A 52 12.41 -9.72 1.90
CA PHE A 52 12.78 -10.45 3.12
C PHE A 52 14.27 -10.52 3.33
N LEU A 53 15.07 -10.53 2.25
CA LEU A 53 16.54 -10.32 2.36
C LEU A 53 16.89 -8.94 2.92
N ALA A 54 16.12 -7.91 2.57
CA ALA A 54 16.31 -6.58 3.14
C ALA A 54 15.81 -6.51 4.58
N VAL A 55 14.67 -7.12 4.91
CA VAL A 55 14.18 -7.25 6.30
C VAL A 55 15.24 -7.89 7.18
N TRP A 56 15.91 -8.97 6.73
CA TRP A 56 17.02 -9.57 7.45
C TRP A 56 18.15 -8.59 7.76
N ARG A 57 18.52 -7.74 6.79
CA ARG A 57 19.63 -6.79 6.94
C ARG A 57 19.24 -5.54 7.73
N GLU A 58 18.00 -5.09 7.60
CA GLU A 58 17.50 -3.80 8.09
C GLU A 58 16.65 -3.95 9.37
N ALA A 59 16.49 -5.18 9.90
CA ALA A 59 15.68 -5.44 11.11
C ALA A 59 16.15 -4.61 12.33
N GLY A 60 17.43 -4.31 12.42
CA GLY A 60 18.03 -3.46 13.47
C GLY A 60 17.59 -2.00 13.41
N ASP A 61 17.11 -1.52 12.26
CA ASP A 61 16.64 -0.14 12.08
C ASP A 61 15.20 0.05 12.57
N TYR A 62 14.49 -1.03 12.84
CA TYR A 62 13.13 -0.98 13.36
C TYR A 62 13.10 -0.48 14.81
N ARG A 63 12.59 0.72 15.01
CA ARG A 63 12.57 1.40 16.33
C ARG A 63 11.39 1.03 17.23
N GLY A 64 10.58 0.03 16.84
CA GLY A 64 9.49 -0.48 17.68
C GLY A 64 8.24 0.40 17.79
N GLY A 65 8.17 1.52 17.08
CA GLY A 65 7.07 2.49 17.20
C GLY A 65 5.95 2.35 16.16
N GLY A 66 5.95 1.30 15.32
CA GLY A 66 5.00 1.15 14.23
C GLY A 66 4.59 -0.30 13.97
N ASP A 67 3.66 -0.47 13.04
CA ASP A 67 3.24 -1.78 12.57
C ASP A 67 4.36 -2.44 11.74
N VAL A 68 4.69 -3.70 12.05
CA VAL A 68 5.70 -4.49 11.33
C VAL A 68 5.29 -4.71 9.87
N ALA A 69 4.00 -4.90 9.60
CA ALA A 69 3.50 -5.02 8.23
C ALA A 69 3.76 -3.73 7.42
N ALA A 70 3.60 -2.55 8.05
CA ALA A 70 3.92 -1.28 7.40
C ALA A 70 5.44 -1.12 7.15
N PHE A 71 6.29 -1.61 8.07
CA PHE A 71 7.74 -1.64 7.87
C PHE A 71 8.13 -2.54 6.69
N ILE A 72 7.61 -3.78 6.65
CA ILE A 72 7.82 -4.73 5.56
C ILE A 72 7.32 -4.15 4.23
N TRP A 73 6.13 -3.52 4.23
CA TRP A 73 5.59 -2.87 3.03
C TRP A 73 6.48 -1.74 2.52
N GLY A 74 6.97 -0.88 3.42
CA GLY A 74 7.86 0.23 3.06
C GLY A 74 9.16 -0.23 2.39
N ILE A 75 9.72 -1.36 2.82
CA ILE A 75 10.85 -2.01 2.15
C ILE A 75 10.39 -2.58 0.81
N GLY A 76 9.31 -3.35 0.82
CA GLY A 76 8.83 -4.11 -0.33
C GLY A 76 8.48 -3.25 -1.53
N ILE A 77 7.76 -2.14 -1.32
CA ILE A 77 7.39 -1.26 -2.43
C ILE A 77 8.61 -0.63 -3.12
N ARG A 78 9.68 -0.33 -2.37
CA ARG A 78 10.93 0.17 -2.95
C ARG A 78 11.67 -0.91 -3.73
N ARG A 79 11.69 -2.17 -3.23
CA ARG A 79 12.25 -3.33 -3.96
C ARG A 79 11.50 -3.59 -5.25
N LEU A 80 10.17 -3.46 -5.24
CA LEU A 80 9.34 -3.56 -6.44
C LEU A 80 9.72 -2.48 -7.48
N ILE A 81 9.86 -1.24 -7.06
CA ILE A 81 10.28 -0.13 -7.95
C ILE A 81 11.66 -0.40 -8.55
N ASP A 82 12.61 -0.86 -7.75
CA ASP A 82 13.95 -1.18 -8.23
C ASP A 82 13.95 -2.36 -9.20
N ALA A 83 13.10 -3.36 -8.96
CA ALA A 83 12.91 -4.48 -9.89
C ALA A 83 12.29 -4.01 -11.23
N ILE A 84 11.27 -3.15 -11.18
CA ILE A 84 10.67 -2.52 -12.38
C ILE A 84 11.71 -1.70 -13.17
N ARG A 85 12.54 -0.91 -12.48
CA ARG A 85 13.61 -0.13 -13.13
C ARG A 85 14.62 -1.02 -13.84
N ARG A 86 15.04 -2.11 -13.20
CA ARG A 86 15.97 -3.09 -13.78
C ARG A 86 15.38 -3.71 -15.06
N GLU A 87 14.14 -4.18 -14.97
CA GLU A 87 13.43 -4.78 -16.09
C GLU A 87 13.22 -3.78 -17.25
N SER A 88 12.81 -2.54 -16.93
CA SER A 88 12.63 -1.46 -17.92
C SER A 88 13.94 -1.08 -18.60
N GLY A 89 15.08 -1.15 -17.91
CA GLY A 89 16.41 -0.92 -18.46
C GLY A 89 16.82 -2.00 -19.47
N VAL A 90 16.42 -3.25 -19.24
CA VAL A 90 16.68 -4.38 -20.15
C VAL A 90 15.71 -4.34 -21.35
N ARG A 91 14.46 -3.97 -21.14
CA ARG A 91 13.38 -3.93 -22.16
C ARG A 91 13.21 -2.60 -22.84
N ARG A 92 14.23 -1.81 -23.04
CA ARG A 92 14.20 -0.44 -23.63
C ARG A 92 13.48 -0.30 -24.99
N ARG A 93 12.76 -1.32 -25.47
CA ARG A 93 12.04 -1.34 -26.75
C ARG A 93 10.57 -1.76 -26.72
N LEU A 94 10.00 -2.03 -25.54
CA LEU A 94 8.56 -2.26 -25.45
C LEU A 94 7.93 -1.04 -24.79
N PRO A 95 6.95 -0.37 -25.46
CA PRO A 95 6.16 0.61 -24.78
C PRO A 95 5.50 -0.14 -23.60
N TRP A 96 5.73 0.36 -22.39
CA TRP A 96 4.93 -0.01 -21.24
C TRP A 96 3.46 0.15 -21.66
N ARG A 97 2.79 -0.94 -21.95
CA ARG A 97 1.35 -0.96 -21.81
C ARG A 97 1.14 -0.77 -20.32
N ALA A 98 0.67 0.43 -19.95
CA ALA A 98 -0.10 0.51 -18.74
C ALA A 98 -0.97 -0.73 -18.77
N ALA A 99 -0.78 -1.66 -17.83
CA ALA A 99 -1.79 -2.67 -17.63
C ALA A 99 -3.06 -1.82 -17.62
N GLU A 100 -3.92 -2.03 -18.61
CA GLU A 100 -5.30 -1.63 -18.51
C GLU A 100 -5.67 -2.28 -17.19
N SER A 101 -5.59 -1.48 -16.16
CA SER A 101 -5.94 -1.87 -14.82
C SER A 101 -7.46 -1.89 -14.82
N ASP A 102 -8.01 -2.86 -15.54
CA ASP A 102 -9.23 -3.56 -15.18
C ASP A 102 -8.94 -4.46 -13.95
N THR A 103 -8.09 -4.00 -13.06
CA THR A 103 -8.26 -4.34 -11.67
C THR A 103 -9.48 -3.55 -11.23
N VAL A 104 -10.62 -4.00 -11.69
CA VAL A 104 -11.89 -3.83 -10.99
C VAL A 104 -11.55 -4.25 -9.57
N ILE A 105 -11.33 -3.25 -8.68
CA ILE A 105 -11.31 -3.52 -7.26
C ILE A 105 -12.56 -4.35 -7.04
N SER A 106 -12.41 -5.60 -6.60
CA SER A 106 -13.59 -6.47 -6.45
C SER A 106 -14.59 -5.74 -5.55
N ALA A 107 -15.88 -5.99 -5.74
CA ALA A 107 -16.90 -5.37 -4.89
C ALA A 107 -16.58 -5.61 -3.40
N GLU A 108 -15.95 -6.74 -3.08
CA GLU A 108 -15.46 -7.10 -1.74
C GLU A 108 -14.31 -6.21 -1.26
N ASP A 109 -13.35 -5.90 -2.12
CA ASP A 109 -12.25 -4.97 -1.79
C ASP A 109 -12.76 -3.53 -1.63
N GLN A 110 -13.77 -3.11 -2.39
CA GLN A 110 -14.43 -1.81 -2.21
C GLN A 110 -15.19 -1.73 -0.89
N VAL A 111 -15.84 -2.81 -0.48
CA VAL A 111 -16.52 -2.92 0.82
C VAL A 111 -15.50 -2.89 1.96
N LEU A 112 -14.39 -3.62 1.85
CA LEU A 112 -13.32 -3.62 2.86
C LEU A 112 -12.68 -2.24 3.02
N VAL A 113 -12.35 -1.56 1.93
CA VAL A 113 -11.83 -0.18 1.96
C VAL A 113 -12.86 0.79 2.54
N GLY A 114 -14.15 0.60 2.23
CA GLY A 114 -15.25 1.39 2.78
C GLY A 114 -15.47 1.16 4.28
N ILE A 115 -15.36 -0.09 4.75
CA ILE A 115 -15.50 -0.45 6.16
C ILE A 115 -14.30 0.04 6.99
N GLU A 116 -13.08 -0.12 6.48
CA GLU A 116 -11.87 0.29 7.19
C GLU A 116 -11.68 1.81 7.26
N HIS A 117 -12.08 2.56 6.22
CA HIS A 117 -11.79 3.99 6.07
C HIS A 117 -13.04 4.88 6.05
N GLY A 118 -14.24 4.32 6.18
CA GLY A 118 -15.48 5.08 6.25
C GLY A 118 -15.63 6.10 5.11
N ARG A 119 -15.83 7.39 5.47
CA ARG A 119 -16.01 8.50 4.50
C ARG A 119 -14.82 8.67 3.54
N LEU A 120 -13.59 8.49 4.02
CA LEU A 120 -12.40 8.60 3.19
C LEU A 120 -12.32 7.47 2.17
N GLY A 121 -12.68 6.24 2.57
CA GLY A 121 -12.73 5.10 1.65
C GLY A 121 -13.71 5.33 0.50
N GLN A 122 -14.90 5.85 0.80
CA GLN A 122 -15.91 6.21 -0.20
C GLN A 122 -15.41 7.32 -1.14
N ALA A 123 -14.79 8.37 -0.59
CA ALA A 123 -14.23 9.45 -1.38
C ALA A 123 -13.09 8.97 -2.30
N LEU A 124 -12.22 8.07 -1.82
CA LEU A 124 -11.17 7.43 -2.63
C LEU A 124 -11.78 6.55 -3.73
N ALA A 125 -12.84 5.79 -3.42
CA ALA A 125 -13.54 4.96 -4.40
C ALA A 125 -14.18 5.79 -5.53
N GLY A 126 -14.57 7.04 -5.26
CA GLY A 126 -15.12 7.97 -6.24
C GLY A 126 -14.09 8.62 -7.16
N LEU A 127 -12.80 8.47 -6.90
CA LEU A 127 -11.76 8.99 -7.81
C LEU A 127 -11.64 8.13 -9.08
N SER A 128 -11.24 8.76 -10.20
CA SER A 128 -10.83 7.97 -11.37
C SER A 128 -9.62 7.09 -11.03
N PRO A 129 -9.44 5.94 -11.72
CA PRO A 129 -8.34 5.01 -11.45
C PRO A 129 -6.96 5.69 -11.44
N GLU A 130 -6.73 6.65 -12.35
CA GLU A 130 -5.45 7.35 -12.47
C GLU A 130 -5.21 8.30 -11.30
N LEU A 131 -6.24 8.98 -10.81
CA LEU A 131 -6.15 9.88 -9.65
C LEU A 131 -5.97 9.07 -8.37
N ARG A 132 -6.71 7.96 -8.25
CA ARG A 132 -6.60 7.03 -7.14
C ARG A 132 -5.20 6.42 -7.07
N GLY A 133 -4.68 5.86 -8.17
CA GLY A 133 -3.34 5.27 -8.22
C GLY A 133 -2.25 6.27 -7.82
N ALA A 134 -2.35 7.54 -8.24
CA ALA A 134 -1.38 8.56 -7.85
C ALA A 134 -1.42 8.88 -6.34
N ILE A 135 -2.60 8.97 -5.74
CA ILE A 135 -2.76 9.19 -4.28
C ILE A 135 -2.33 7.97 -3.49
N GLU A 136 -2.71 6.77 -3.90
CA GLU A 136 -2.30 5.54 -3.23
C GLU A 136 -0.78 5.41 -3.20
N ALA A 137 -0.12 5.56 -4.35
CA ALA A 137 1.32 5.47 -4.44
C ALA A 137 2.04 6.53 -3.58
N THR A 138 1.59 7.79 -3.60
CA THR A 138 2.32 8.87 -2.92
C THR A 138 1.94 9.05 -1.45
N VAL A 139 0.70 8.75 -1.06
CA VAL A 139 0.20 8.99 0.31
C VAL A 139 0.14 7.70 1.12
N LEU A 140 -0.43 6.62 0.55
CA LEU A 140 -0.59 5.36 1.29
C LEU A 140 0.69 4.50 1.25
N ASP A 141 1.40 4.49 0.12
CA ASP A 141 2.64 3.74 -0.03
C ASP A 141 3.88 4.58 0.32
N GLY A 142 3.72 5.90 0.54
CA GLY A 142 4.78 6.81 0.96
C GLY A 142 5.86 7.06 -0.11
N LEU A 143 5.54 6.86 -1.39
CA LEU A 143 6.47 7.06 -2.49
C LEU A 143 6.64 8.53 -2.84
N THR A 144 7.84 8.90 -3.26
CA THR A 144 8.08 10.17 -3.95
C THR A 144 7.35 10.20 -5.30
N CYS A 145 7.10 11.41 -5.85
CA CYS A 145 6.51 11.51 -7.18
C CYS A 145 7.35 10.82 -8.27
N ALA A 146 8.68 10.81 -8.13
CA ALA A 146 9.58 10.14 -9.05
C ALA A 146 9.47 8.60 -8.98
N GLU A 147 9.35 8.03 -7.78
CA GLU A 147 9.12 6.59 -7.57
C GLU A 147 7.73 6.17 -8.04
N ALA A 148 6.70 6.94 -7.71
CA ALA A 148 5.34 6.71 -8.19
C ALA A 148 5.23 6.80 -9.72
N ALA A 149 6.02 7.68 -10.37
CA ALA A 149 6.10 7.79 -11.83
C ALA A 149 6.62 6.48 -12.47
N VAL A 150 7.62 5.84 -11.85
CA VAL A 150 8.13 4.53 -12.29
C VAL A 150 7.06 3.46 -12.13
N LEU A 151 6.42 3.40 -10.96
CA LEU A 151 5.39 2.39 -10.64
C LEU A 151 4.18 2.51 -11.58
N LEU A 152 3.75 3.74 -11.88
CA LEU A 152 2.57 4.02 -12.70
C LEU A 152 2.88 4.14 -14.21
N GLY A 153 4.14 4.03 -14.62
CA GLY A 153 4.55 4.12 -16.02
C GLY A 153 4.26 5.48 -16.67
N VAL A 154 4.31 6.58 -15.91
CA VAL A 154 4.00 7.95 -16.39
C VAL A 154 5.11 8.93 -16.03
N ALA A 155 5.08 10.15 -16.62
CA ALA A 155 6.04 11.19 -16.24
C ALA A 155 5.78 11.71 -14.81
N GLU A 156 6.85 12.12 -14.11
CA GLU A 156 6.75 12.69 -12.75
C GLU A 156 5.80 13.89 -12.66
N GLY A 157 5.82 14.78 -13.67
CA GLY A 157 4.89 15.90 -13.77
C GLY A 157 3.43 15.48 -13.84
N THR A 158 3.16 14.31 -14.49
CA THR A 158 1.82 13.71 -14.53
C THR A 158 1.38 13.25 -13.16
N VAL A 159 2.27 12.61 -12.38
CA VAL A 159 1.97 12.22 -11.00
C VAL A 159 1.63 13.45 -10.16
N LYS A 160 2.46 14.50 -10.22
CA LYS A 160 2.22 15.76 -9.47
C LYS A 160 0.85 16.37 -9.80
N SER A 161 0.49 16.45 -11.08
CA SER A 161 -0.80 16.99 -11.51
C SER A 161 -1.99 16.11 -11.11
N ARG A 162 -1.83 14.77 -11.17
CA ARG A 162 -2.84 13.80 -10.71
C ARG A 162 -3.05 13.92 -9.20
N CYS A 163 -1.99 13.98 -8.40
CA CYS A 163 -2.08 14.17 -6.96
C CYS A 163 -2.77 15.48 -6.58
N HIS A 164 -2.47 16.58 -7.30
CA HIS A 164 -3.15 17.85 -7.06
C HIS A 164 -4.66 17.74 -7.30
N ARG A 165 -5.07 17.18 -8.46
CA ARG A 165 -6.49 16.98 -8.80
C ARG A 165 -7.19 16.02 -7.84
N ALA A 166 -6.54 14.90 -7.47
CA ALA A 166 -7.07 13.95 -6.51
C ALA A 166 -7.34 14.59 -5.14
N ARG A 167 -6.39 15.40 -4.62
CA ARG A 167 -6.58 16.11 -3.35
C ARG A 167 -7.72 17.13 -3.42
N ALA A 168 -7.91 17.80 -4.55
CA ALA A 168 -9.02 18.73 -4.75
C ALA A 168 -10.36 17.97 -4.73
N ALA A 169 -10.47 16.86 -5.48
CA ALA A 169 -11.66 16.02 -5.52
C ALA A 169 -12.00 15.40 -4.16
N LEU A 170 -10.99 14.90 -3.42
CA LEU A 170 -11.19 14.37 -2.06
C LEU A 170 -11.70 15.45 -1.09
N ARG A 171 -11.15 16.68 -1.14
CA ARG A 171 -11.64 17.78 -0.30
C ARG A 171 -13.10 18.12 -0.62
N ALA A 172 -13.48 18.17 -1.90
CA ALA A 172 -14.85 18.42 -2.32
C ALA A 172 -15.79 17.31 -1.80
N ALA A 173 -15.46 16.04 -2.06
CA ALA A 173 -16.28 14.91 -1.63
C ALA A 173 -16.44 14.83 -0.09
N LEU A 174 -15.41 15.17 0.67
CA LEU A 174 -15.45 15.17 2.13
C LEU A 174 -16.21 16.40 2.70
N ALA A 175 -16.26 17.52 1.96
CA ALA A 175 -17.00 18.72 2.35
C ALA A 175 -18.50 18.60 2.05
N GLU A 176 -18.88 17.96 0.95
CA GLU A 176 -20.28 17.77 0.50
C GLU A 176 -21.08 16.78 1.35
N GLN A 177 -20.40 15.86 2.04
CA GLN A 177 -21.07 14.90 2.91
C GLN A 177 -21.20 15.50 4.32
N PRO A 178 -22.42 15.89 4.79
CA PRO A 178 -22.62 16.31 6.17
C PRO A 178 -22.15 15.22 7.11
N ALA A 179 -21.62 15.62 8.28
CA ALA A 179 -21.19 14.67 9.30
C ALA A 179 -22.32 13.68 9.56
N GLY A 180 -22.08 12.40 9.26
CA GLY A 180 -23.04 11.32 9.54
C GLY A 180 -23.41 11.36 11.03
N PRO A 181 -24.55 10.77 11.45
CA PRO A 181 -25.04 10.87 12.81
C PRO A 181 -23.92 10.55 13.82
N ASP A 182 -23.79 11.46 14.77
CA ASP A 182 -22.77 11.43 15.83
C ASP A 182 -22.79 10.05 16.51
N ARG A 183 -21.69 9.29 16.35
CA ARG A 183 -21.53 7.96 17.00
C ARG A 183 -21.59 8.06 18.54
N THR A 184 -21.59 9.27 19.11
CA THR A 184 -21.80 9.51 20.54
C THR A 184 -23.27 9.40 20.95
N ALA A 185 -24.21 9.53 20.00
CA ALA A 185 -25.66 9.36 20.27
C ALA A 185 -26.01 7.91 20.60
N TYR A 186 -25.40 6.93 19.91
CA TYR A 186 -25.64 5.50 20.16
C TYR A 186 -25.18 5.02 21.53
N ARG A 187 -24.24 5.71 22.18
CA ARG A 187 -23.75 5.32 23.50
C ARG A 187 -24.64 5.80 24.63
N ARG A 188 -25.52 6.79 24.41
CA ARG A 188 -26.43 7.32 25.44
C ARG A 188 -27.73 6.51 25.56
N GLU A 189 -28.19 5.90 24.47
CA GLU A 189 -29.44 5.11 24.49
C GLU A 189 -29.24 3.69 25.03
N ALA A 190 -28.02 3.12 24.93
CA ALA A 190 -27.75 1.78 25.40
C ALA A 190 -27.52 1.65 26.93
N TRP A 191 -27.42 2.76 27.67
CA TRP A 191 -27.15 2.75 29.12
C TRP A 191 -28.19 3.51 29.94
N GLY A 192 -29.35 3.84 29.34
CA GLY A 192 -30.42 4.58 29.99
C GLY A 192 -31.65 3.76 30.37
N ALA A 193 -31.60 2.40 30.33
CA ALA A 193 -32.72 1.56 30.73
C ALA A 193 -32.22 0.47 31.70
N SER A 194 -32.07 0.84 32.97
CA SER A 194 -32.13 -0.06 34.14
C SER A 194 -32.33 0.75 35.38
#